data_26e7ea3024dfbe8783bcb993cac3c3f5
#
_entry.id   26e7ea3024dfbe8783bcb993cac3c3f5
#
_cell.length_a   1.000
_cell.length_b   1.000
_cell.length_c   1.000
_cell.angle_alpha   90.00
_cell.angle_beta   90.00
_cell.angle_gamma   90.00
#
_symmetry.space_group_name_H-M   'P 1'
#
loop_
_entity.id
_entity.type
_entity.pdbx_description
1 polymer ?
#
loop_
_entity_poly.entity_id
_entity_poly.type
_entity_poly.pdbx_seq_one_letter_code
_entity_poly.pdbx_strand_id
1 'polypeptide(L)'
;MKNRNYNIYFNTHTISGIIVSALLFVIFFAGSYTLFKKDITAWQSNTSFKAKETTKLNYNKLLDSLDQKYKLQGRDVSFFFQEKSFDTYIEVTATKDSTLMVKKKPEADKVKKRGRRSEGDGAYFKYNFYKGDSKSYEESYDLGEFLYRLHFLAQLNQVPIRIGTPFGYLLAGLVSFFFLFALITGLLLHWDKIVSNFFVFRPWSKVKTVWTDAHTALGLIGFPFQLIFAITGVVLIVNTILLMPFSMLFYGGKADKMYSDLEYTDPTVYTYTYKALPQTVNIQSYVDRTATLWQDSYIKRVLIKNYGDDSMALVIEGSANPRRNFSGSGKIIYHLKDGKVVYHHSPIDESTYISKVKSLIYHLHFGDYSGYALKIVYFILGIMGCVVIISGILVWLVARDKKNVPEHKRKFNLWLANIFLAICLSMFPVTALTFIAVKVNSAVDMKFIYQIYFYSWLVLSAYYIVRKNINRTNRETLLLGSLFSIAIPFVNGFCTDNWIWKTYSTGASDILFIDVLSLAIGIIGMISYFKIIKKQKLQVEIKKEL
;
A
#
# COMPACT_ATOMS: atom_id res chain seq x y z
N MET A 1 -15.24 -17.42 -32.13
CA MET A 1 -13.76 -17.56 -32.00
C MET A 1 -13.30 -18.91 -32.52
N LYS A 2 -12.16 -18.99 -33.28
CA LYS A 2 -11.61 -20.29 -33.79
C LYS A 2 -11.11 -21.13 -32.59
N ASN A 3 -11.31 -22.46 -32.63
CA ASN A 3 -10.93 -23.38 -31.53
C ASN A 3 -9.47 -23.25 -31.08
N ARG A 4 -8.54 -22.98 -32.00
CA ARG A 4 -7.12 -22.76 -31.68
C ARG A 4 -6.91 -21.56 -30.78
N ASN A 5 -7.52 -20.44 -31.10
CA ASN A 5 -7.39 -19.19 -30.31
C ASN A 5 -8.02 -19.36 -28.91
N TYR A 6 -9.17 -20.02 -28.83
CA TYR A 6 -9.80 -20.38 -27.57
C TYR A 6 -8.84 -21.16 -26.66
N ASN A 7 -8.22 -22.22 -27.18
CA ASN A 7 -7.30 -23.04 -26.40
C ASN A 7 -6.06 -22.26 -25.96
N ILE A 8 -5.52 -21.37 -26.79
CA ILE A 8 -4.39 -20.51 -26.43
C ILE A 8 -4.78 -19.61 -25.27
N TYR A 9 -5.86 -18.84 -25.39
CA TYR A 9 -6.30 -17.92 -24.35
C TYR A 9 -6.67 -18.65 -23.06
N PHE A 10 -7.36 -19.80 -23.16
CA PHE A 10 -7.74 -20.61 -22.01
C PHE A 10 -6.51 -21.12 -21.23
N ASN A 11 -5.55 -21.70 -21.93
CA ASN A 11 -4.34 -22.22 -21.29
C ASN A 11 -3.50 -21.08 -20.69
N THR A 12 -3.33 -19.99 -21.43
CA THR A 12 -2.56 -18.83 -20.95
C THR A 12 -3.21 -18.20 -19.73
N HIS A 13 -4.53 -17.96 -19.76
CA HIS A 13 -5.28 -17.45 -18.62
C HIS A 13 -5.17 -18.36 -17.39
N THR A 14 -5.33 -19.68 -17.61
CA THR A 14 -5.28 -20.66 -16.52
C THR A 14 -3.89 -20.74 -15.90
N ILE A 15 -2.84 -20.81 -16.71
CA ILE A 15 -1.46 -20.96 -16.22
C ILE A 15 -1.02 -19.68 -15.50
N SER A 16 -1.17 -18.52 -16.13
CA SER A 16 -0.81 -17.24 -15.52
C SER A 16 -1.58 -16.99 -14.22
N GLY A 17 -2.89 -17.24 -14.23
CA GLY A 17 -3.75 -17.05 -13.07
C GLY A 17 -3.35 -17.94 -11.88
N ILE A 18 -3.06 -19.24 -12.11
CA ILE A 18 -2.67 -20.15 -11.02
C ILE A 18 -1.32 -19.77 -10.43
N ILE A 19 -0.32 -19.46 -11.27
CA ILE A 19 1.04 -19.13 -10.81
C ILE A 19 1.01 -17.93 -9.85
N VAL A 20 0.21 -16.90 -10.15
CA VAL A 20 0.17 -15.67 -9.34
C VAL A 20 -0.87 -15.68 -8.24
N SER A 21 -1.81 -16.63 -8.23
CA SER A 21 -3.04 -16.58 -7.41
C SER A 21 -2.79 -16.31 -5.92
N ALA A 22 -1.85 -17.00 -5.29
CA ALA A 22 -1.61 -16.86 -3.86
C ALA A 22 -1.05 -15.46 -3.50
N LEU A 23 -0.02 -15.02 -4.24
CA LEU A 23 0.57 -13.70 -4.02
C LEU A 23 -0.38 -12.58 -4.44
N LEU A 24 -1.12 -12.79 -5.52
CA LEU A 24 -2.13 -11.82 -6.00
C LEU A 24 -3.25 -11.66 -4.96
N PHE A 25 -3.66 -12.75 -4.29
CA PHE A 25 -4.62 -12.66 -3.19
C PHE A 25 -4.09 -11.81 -2.04
N VAL A 26 -2.83 -12.02 -1.62
CA VAL A 26 -2.18 -11.20 -0.58
C VAL A 26 -2.16 -9.73 -0.98
N ILE A 27 -1.78 -9.45 -2.24
CA ILE A 27 -1.72 -8.09 -2.80
C ILE A 27 -3.12 -7.44 -2.77
N PHE A 28 -4.16 -8.10 -3.26
CA PHE A 28 -5.53 -7.56 -3.26
C PHE A 28 -6.08 -7.39 -1.85
N PHE A 29 -5.92 -8.39 -1.00
CA PHE A 29 -6.42 -8.35 0.36
C PHE A 29 -5.77 -7.22 1.17
N ALA A 30 -4.44 -7.19 1.23
CA ALA A 30 -3.72 -6.13 1.94
C ALA A 30 -3.97 -4.75 1.28
N GLY A 31 -3.99 -4.68 -0.06
CA GLY A 31 -4.26 -3.48 -0.83
C GLY A 31 -5.62 -2.85 -0.53
N SER A 32 -6.65 -3.66 -0.30
CA SER A 32 -7.96 -3.15 0.10
C SER A 32 -7.89 -2.35 1.41
N TYR A 33 -7.17 -2.85 2.41
CA TYR A 33 -6.98 -2.12 3.68
C TYR A 33 -6.08 -0.90 3.54
N THR A 34 -5.12 -0.90 2.61
CA THR A 34 -4.19 0.23 2.44
C THR A 34 -4.86 1.52 1.97
N LEU A 35 -6.03 1.44 1.38
CA LEU A 35 -6.85 2.61 1.04
C LEU A 35 -7.16 3.47 2.28
N PHE A 36 -7.19 2.84 3.45
CA PHE A 36 -7.47 3.46 4.75
C PHE A 36 -6.23 3.54 5.65
N LYS A 37 -5.02 3.48 5.08
CA LYS A 37 -3.76 3.49 5.83
C LYS A 37 -3.72 4.61 6.87
N LYS A 38 -4.07 5.85 6.47
CA LYS A 38 -4.04 7.02 7.35
C LYS A 38 -5.05 6.91 8.49
N ASP A 39 -6.23 6.39 8.18
CA ASP A 39 -7.29 6.18 9.17
C ASP A 39 -6.90 5.07 10.16
N ILE A 40 -6.26 4.00 9.69
CA ILE A 40 -5.71 2.92 10.55
C ILE A 40 -4.61 3.47 11.47
N THR A 41 -3.70 4.32 10.95
CA THR A 41 -2.66 4.99 11.75
C THR A 41 -3.26 5.88 12.81
N ALA A 42 -4.26 6.72 12.47
CA ALA A 42 -4.97 7.59 13.41
C ALA A 42 -5.72 6.76 14.47
N TRP A 43 -6.39 5.69 14.06
CA TRP A 43 -7.09 4.76 14.94
C TRP A 43 -6.13 4.08 15.92
N GLN A 44 -4.99 3.57 15.46
CA GLN A 44 -3.99 2.92 16.33
C GLN A 44 -3.36 3.91 17.31
N SER A 45 -2.99 5.11 16.85
CA SER A 45 -2.32 6.13 17.67
C SER A 45 -3.26 6.91 18.58
N ASN A 46 -4.57 6.72 18.50
CA ASN A 46 -5.61 7.49 19.19
C ASN A 46 -5.54 9.00 18.93
N THR A 47 -5.03 9.39 17.76
CA THR A 47 -4.83 10.80 17.41
C THR A 47 -5.55 11.10 16.10
N SER A 48 -6.74 11.69 16.20
CA SER A 48 -7.51 12.11 15.01
C SER A 48 -6.92 13.39 14.42
N PHE A 49 -6.62 13.36 13.13
CA PHE A 49 -6.21 14.55 12.39
C PHE A 49 -7.37 15.55 12.28
N LYS A 50 -8.56 15.09 11.96
CA LYS A 50 -9.72 15.96 11.74
C LYS A 50 -10.15 16.74 12.99
N ALA A 51 -10.03 16.13 14.17
CA ALA A 51 -10.36 16.79 15.42
C ALA A 51 -9.39 17.92 15.80
N LYS A 52 -8.21 18.00 15.16
CA LYS A 52 -7.08 18.88 15.52
C LYS A 52 -6.42 19.53 14.31
N GLU A 53 -7.17 19.72 13.23
CA GLU A 53 -6.69 20.15 11.91
C GLU A 53 -5.93 21.50 11.88
N THR A 54 -6.09 22.34 12.91
CA THR A 54 -5.45 23.66 13.02
C THR A 54 -3.98 23.62 13.44
N THR A 55 -3.48 22.49 13.90
CA THR A 55 -2.06 22.36 14.36
C THR A 55 -1.12 22.37 13.16
N LYS A 56 -0.17 23.31 13.15
CA LYS A 56 0.85 23.48 12.10
C LYS A 56 2.26 23.20 12.64
N LEU A 57 3.14 22.69 11.77
CA LEU A 57 4.55 22.50 12.05
C LEU A 57 5.26 23.87 12.12
N ASN A 58 6.09 24.07 13.14
CA ASN A 58 7.02 25.19 13.23
C ASN A 58 8.41 24.74 12.76
N TYR A 59 8.76 25.13 11.52
CA TYR A 59 10.01 24.72 10.89
C TYR A 59 11.24 25.28 11.61
N ASN A 60 11.24 26.55 12.00
CA ASN A 60 12.40 27.16 12.62
C ASN A 60 12.74 26.50 13.96
N LYS A 61 11.76 26.35 14.84
CA LYS A 61 11.95 25.67 16.14
C LYS A 61 12.43 24.22 15.97
N LEU A 62 11.91 23.53 14.97
CA LEU A 62 12.32 22.14 14.70
C LEU A 62 13.75 22.08 14.15
N LEU A 63 14.12 22.99 13.24
CA LEU A 63 15.48 23.07 12.69
C LEU A 63 16.50 23.40 13.78
N ASP A 64 16.19 24.32 14.70
CA ASP A 64 17.06 24.61 15.84
C ASP A 64 17.32 23.36 16.70
N SER A 65 16.27 22.58 16.97
CA SER A 65 16.39 21.31 17.73
C SER A 65 17.20 20.25 16.97
N LEU A 66 17.04 20.20 15.63
CA LEU A 66 17.79 19.28 14.78
C LEU A 66 19.26 19.69 14.67
N ASP A 67 19.55 21.00 14.61
CA ASP A 67 20.92 21.50 14.56
C ASP A 67 21.70 21.19 15.83
N GLN A 68 21.07 21.38 17.00
CA GLN A 68 21.65 20.97 18.27
C GLN A 68 22.03 19.49 18.31
N LYS A 69 21.17 18.63 17.73
CA LYS A 69 21.35 17.16 17.78
C LYS A 69 22.28 16.62 16.69
N TYR A 70 22.18 17.13 15.46
CA TYR A 70 22.82 16.55 14.30
C TYR A 70 23.90 17.43 13.67
N LYS A 71 24.07 18.68 14.12
CA LYS A 71 25.01 19.66 13.53
C LYS A 71 24.75 19.77 12.03
N LEU A 72 23.73 20.54 11.65
CA LEU A 72 23.18 20.55 10.30
C LEU A 72 24.09 21.19 9.23
N GLN A 73 25.18 21.85 9.61
CA GLN A 73 26.10 22.48 8.66
C GLN A 73 26.51 21.53 7.52
N GLY A 74 26.27 21.95 6.28
CA GLY A 74 26.60 21.20 5.07
C GLY A 74 25.70 19.99 4.78
N ARG A 75 24.64 19.80 5.53
CA ARG A 75 23.67 18.72 5.35
C ARG A 75 22.46 19.15 4.52
N ASP A 76 21.84 18.18 3.88
CA ASP A 76 20.50 18.36 3.34
C ASP A 76 19.48 17.86 4.35
N VAL A 77 18.39 18.64 4.56
CA VAL A 77 17.30 18.30 5.48
C VAL A 77 16.00 18.24 4.69
N SER A 78 15.36 17.08 4.67
CA SER A 78 14.09 16.87 3.98
C SER A 78 12.96 16.60 4.97
N PHE A 79 11.83 17.24 4.77
CA PHE A 79 10.57 16.99 5.46
C PHE A 79 9.58 16.42 4.44
N PHE A 80 9.11 15.20 4.66
CA PHE A 80 8.13 14.54 3.81
C PHE A 80 6.78 14.51 4.52
N PHE A 81 5.80 15.20 3.97
CA PHE A 81 4.47 15.30 4.54
C PHE A 81 3.54 14.24 3.98
N GLN A 82 2.67 13.76 4.84
CA GLN A 82 1.51 12.98 4.45
C GLN A 82 0.28 13.88 4.57
N GLU A 83 -0.57 13.89 3.52
CA GLU A 83 -1.82 14.62 3.54
C GLU A 83 -2.68 14.18 4.75
N LYS A 84 -3.23 15.13 5.51
CA LYS A 84 -4.08 14.89 6.69
C LYS A 84 -3.41 13.99 7.74
N SER A 85 -2.19 14.29 8.09
CA SER A 85 -1.44 13.64 9.15
C SER A 85 -0.62 14.65 9.93
N PHE A 86 -0.44 14.41 11.23
CA PHE A 86 0.53 15.17 12.06
C PHE A 86 1.95 14.61 11.94
N ASP A 87 2.13 13.53 11.21
CA ASP A 87 3.41 12.87 11.06
C ASP A 87 4.15 13.41 9.83
N THR A 88 5.40 13.78 10.01
CA THR A 88 6.33 14.06 8.92
C THR A 88 7.54 13.15 9.04
N TYR A 89 8.01 12.62 7.91
CA TYR A 89 9.29 11.90 7.89
C TYR A 89 10.40 12.91 7.64
N ILE A 90 11.42 12.88 8.51
CA ILE A 90 12.57 13.75 8.41
C ILE A 90 13.79 12.94 8.01
N GLU A 91 14.47 13.40 6.97
CA GLU A 91 15.75 12.87 6.52
C GLU A 91 16.80 13.94 6.67
N VAL A 92 17.88 13.62 7.39
CA VAL A 92 19.08 14.44 7.50
C VAL A 92 20.21 13.67 6.85
N THR A 93 20.81 14.20 5.78
CA THR A 93 21.91 13.54 5.07
C THR A 93 23.22 13.64 5.85
N ALA A 94 24.23 12.89 5.42
CA ALA A 94 25.62 13.12 5.86
C ALA A 94 26.08 14.53 5.49
N THR A 95 26.97 15.13 6.30
CA THR A 95 27.52 16.45 5.97
C THR A 95 28.41 16.38 4.72
N LYS A 96 28.31 17.42 3.89
CA LYS A 96 29.19 17.65 2.73
C LYS A 96 30.46 18.40 3.14
N ASP A 97 30.50 18.93 4.36
CA ASP A 97 31.65 19.62 4.91
C ASP A 97 32.71 18.60 5.32
N SER A 98 33.78 18.51 4.54
CA SER A 98 34.90 17.59 4.81
C SER A 98 35.62 17.88 6.13
N THR A 99 35.53 19.11 6.65
CA THR A 99 36.16 19.50 7.92
C THR A 99 35.39 18.95 9.12
N LEU A 100 34.08 18.70 8.95
CA LEU A 100 33.18 18.16 9.97
C LEU A 100 32.99 16.65 9.86
N MET A 101 33.55 16.01 8.84
CA MET A 101 33.44 14.56 8.69
C MET A 101 34.22 13.84 9.77
N VAL A 102 33.50 13.18 10.68
CA VAL A 102 34.11 12.31 11.68
C VAL A 102 34.68 11.08 10.96
N LYS A 103 36.01 10.90 10.98
CA LYS A 103 36.68 9.67 10.52
C LYS A 103 36.24 8.52 11.43
N LYS A 104 35.13 7.85 11.12
CA LYS A 104 34.78 6.58 11.76
C LYS A 104 35.77 5.53 11.33
N LYS A 105 36.46 4.89 12.31
CA LYS A 105 37.19 3.63 12.09
C LYS A 105 36.24 2.64 11.43
N PRO A 106 36.66 1.85 10.44
CA PRO A 106 35.83 0.81 9.88
C PRO A 106 35.53 -0.21 10.98
N GLU A 107 34.30 -0.16 11.54
CA GLU A 107 33.78 -1.27 12.32
C GLU A 107 33.56 -2.43 11.34
N ALA A 108 34.44 -3.43 11.43
CA ALA A 108 34.29 -4.71 10.77
C ALA A 108 32.92 -5.30 11.20
N ASP A 109 32.17 -5.82 10.19
CA ASP A 109 31.05 -6.74 10.35
C ASP A 109 29.78 -6.27 11.09
N LYS A 110 29.25 -5.08 10.78
CA LYS A 110 27.80 -4.91 10.86
C LYS A 110 27.20 -5.11 9.47
N VAL A 111 26.52 -6.25 9.28
CA VAL A 111 25.65 -6.53 8.14
C VAL A 111 24.91 -5.23 7.76
N LYS A 112 25.26 -4.65 6.60
CA LYS A 112 24.57 -3.46 6.07
C LYS A 112 23.07 -3.81 6.00
N LYS A 113 22.29 -3.37 6.97
CA LYS A 113 20.84 -3.46 6.93
C LYS A 113 20.38 -2.71 5.68
N ARG A 114 20.02 -3.44 4.65
CA ARG A 114 19.45 -2.93 3.40
C ARG A 114 18.06 -2.37 3.69
N GLY A 115 18.01 -1.14 4.15
CA GLY A 115 16.75 -0.43 4.36
C GLY A 115 17.02 1.04 4.58
N ARG A 116 16.89 1.83 3.51
CA ARG A 116 16.88 3.30 3.43
C ARG A 116 18.10 4.07 3.95
N ARG A 117 18.74 4.71 2.98
CA ARG A 117 19.48 5.99 2.92
C ARG A 117 19.81 6.65 4.28
N SER A 118 20.75 6.12 5.00
CA SER A 118 21.66 6.89 5.82
C SER A 118 23.06 6.33 5.57
N GLU A 119 23.67 6.75 4.46
CA GLU A 119 25.09 6.53 4.29
C GLU A 119 25.81 7.51 5.21
N GLY A 120 26.69 7.02 6.07
CA GLY A 120 27.45 7.84 7.00
C GLY A 120 26.72 8.13 8.32
N ASP A 121 26.75 9.39 8.75
CA ASP A 121 26.18 9.93 9.99
C ASP A 121 24.80 10.60 9.79
N GLY A 122 24.10 10.29 8.71
CA GLY A 122 22.76 10.73 8.40
C GLY A 122 21.69 10.10 9.32
N ALA A 123 20.51 10.72 9.39
CA ALA A 123 19.37 10.24 10.17
C ALA A 123 18.08 10.20 9.33
N TYR A 124 17.24 9.21 9.61
CA TYR A 124 15.89 9.12 9.06
C TYR A 124 14.92 8.67 10.17
N PHE A 125 13.92 9.49 10.45
CA PHE A 125 12.97 9.25 11.54
C PHE A 125 11.63 9.92 11.27
N LYS A 126 10.61 9.53 12.03
CA LYS A 126 9.26 10.10 12.00
C LYS A 126 9.14 11.12 13.15
N TYR A 127 8.62 12.29 12.85
CA TYR A 127 8.32 13.34 13.82
C TYR A 127 6.83 13.63 13.81
N ASN A 128 6.20 13.55 14.98
CA ASN A 128 4.81 13.94 15.16
C ASN A 128 4.75 15.38 15.69
N PHE A 129 4.35 16.32 14.85
CA PHE A 129 4.37 17.75 15.24
C PHE A 129 3.21 18.18 16.15
N TYR A 130 2.20 17.30 16.34
CA TYR A 130 1.17 17.52 17.36
C TYR A 130 1.66 17.15 18.76
N LYS A 131 2.35 16.00 18.88
CA LYS A 131 2.91 15.51 20.16
C LYS A 131 4.28 16.11 20.48
N GLY A 132 5.01 16.60 19.48
CA GLY A 132 6.37 17.10 19.59
C GLY A 132 7.41 16.00 19.81
N ASP A 133 7.10 14.75 19.49
CA ASP A 133 7.98 13.60 19.68
C ASP A 133 8.56 13.07 18.37
N SER A 134 9.72 12.44 18.45
CA SER A 134 10.39 11.78 17.33
C SER A 134 10.63 10.31 17.66
N LYS A 135 10.37 9.44 16.66
CA LYS A 135 10.58 7.99 16.77
C LYS A 135 11.35 7.48 15.56
N SER A 136 12.18 6.47 15.76
CA SER A 136 12.79 5.74 14.65
C SER A 136 11.71 5.14 13.73
N TYR A 137 12.09 4.74 12.52
CA TYR A 137 11.14 4.12 11.60
C TYR A 137 10.54 2.83 12.20
N GLU A 138 11.37 2.01 12.85
CA GLU A 138 10.95 0.75 13.48
C GLU A 138 10.00 0.98 14.67
N GLU A 139 10.27 1.95 15.52
CA GLU A 139 9.40 2.32 16.67
C GLU A 139 8.09 2.98 16.25
N SER A 140 8.10 3.70 15.12
CA SER A 140 6.93 4.38 14.57
C SER A 140 6.11 3.51 13.62
N TYR A 141 6.53 2.26 13.42
CA TYR A 141 5.87 1.34 12.51
C TYR A 141 4.51 0.91 13.05
N ASP A 142 3.47 1.17 12.30
CA ASP A 142 2.09 0.88 12.68
C ASP A 142 1.44 -0.16 11.75
N LEU A 143 0.21 -0.59 12.09
CA LEU A 143 -0.53 -1.57 11.31
C LEU A 143 -0.89 -1.05 9.90
N GLY A 144 -1.14 0.24 9.75
CA GLY A 144 -1.38 0.86 8.44
C GLY A 144 -0.16 0.76 7.52
N GLU A 145 1.04 1.05 8.05
CA GLU A 145 2.30 0.86 7.33
C GLU A 145 2.57 -0.61 7.03
N PHE A 146 2.26 -1.51 7.97
CA PHE A 146 2.41 -2.96 7.77
C PHE A 146 1.57 -3.47 6.60
N LEU A 147 0.27 -3.18 6.57
CA LEU A 147 -0.64 -3.60 5.50
C LEU A 147 -0.26 -2.98 4.16
N TYR A 148 0.15 -1.70 4.16
CA TYR A 148 0.68 -1.03 2.98
C TYR A 148 1.93 -1.74 2.44
N ARG A 149 2.86 -2.13 3.30
CA ARG A 149 4.07 -2.88 2.92
C ARG A 149 3.75 -4.29 2.44
N LEU A 150 2.78 -4.95 3.06
CA LEU A 150 2.33 -6.29 2.66
C LEU A 150 1.70 -6.28 1.26
N HIS A 151 1.01 -5.21 0.87
CA HIS A 151 0.41 -5.05 -0.44
C HIS A 151 1.41 -5.19 -1.61
N PHE A 152 2.63 -4.73 -1.47
CA PHE A 152 3.68 -4.90 -2.48
C PHE A 152 4.81 -5.81 -2.02
N LEU A 153 4.52 -6.73 -1.12
CA LEU A 153 5.39 -7.82 -0.66
C LEU A 153 6.74 -7.34 -0.09
N ALA A 154 6.79 -6.12 0.46
CA ALA A 154 8.03 -5.51 0.93
C ALA A 154 8.73 -6.30 2.04
N GLN A 155 8.00 -7.11 2.81
CA GLN A 155 8.57 -7.99 3.83
C GLN A 155 9.57 -9.00 3.23
N LEU A 156 9.34 -9.42 1.98
CA LEU A 156 10.25 -10.32 1.27
C LEU A 156 11.58 -9.65 0.86
N ASN A 157 11.69 -8.32 0.97
CA ASN A 157 12.96 -7.63 0.75
C ASN A 157 14.02 -7.95 1.82
N GLN A 158 13.59 -8.53 2.96
CA GLN A 158 14.50 -9.01 4.01
C GLN A 158 15.19 -10.33 3.63
N VAL A 159 14.68 -11.06 2.62
CA VAL A 159 15.32 -12.26 2.12
C VAL A 159 16.66 -11.88 1.45
N PRO A 160 17.79 -12.50 1.81
CA PRO A 160 19.12 -12.10 1.36
C PRO A 160 19.43 -12.53 -0.08
N ILE A 161 18.51 -12.25 -1.01
CA ILE A 161 18.72 -12.49 -2.45
C ILE A 161 19.39 -11.27 -3.07
N ARG A 162 20.58 -11.45 -3.63
CA ARG A 162 21.38 -10.39 -4.26
C ARG A 162 21.03 -10.25 -5.75
N ILE A 163 19.90 -9.65 -6.04
CA ILE A 163 19.52 -9.16 -7.37
C ILE A 163 19.43 -7.64 -7.29
N GLY A 164 19.81 -6.90 -8.30
CA GLY A 164 19.89 -5.42 -8.29
C GLY A 164 18.66 -4.69 -7.71
N THR A 165 17.49 -5.32 -7.74
CA THR A 165 16.21 -4.82 -7.21
C THR A 165 15.81 -5.56 -5.93
N PRO A 166 15.13 -4.93 -4.95
CA PRO A 166 14.60 -5.62 -3.78
C PRO A 166 13.64 -6.75 -4.19
N PHE A 167 13.86 -7.96 -3.64
CA PHE A 167 13.20 -9.19 -4.09
C PHE A 167 11.66 -9.12 -4.05
N GLY A 168 11.10 -8.59 -2.97
CA GLY A 168 9.64 -8.45 -2.84
C GLY A 168 9.04 -7.52 -3.90
N TYR A 169 9.72 -6.43 -4.24
CA TYR A 169 9.26 -5.51 -5.30
C TYR A 169 9.32 -6.17 -6.68
N LEU A 170 10.41 -6.89 -6.98
CA LEU A 170 10.49 -7.65 -8.22
C LEU A 170 9.33 -8.64 -8.34
N LEU A 171 9.07 -9.38 -7.27
CA LEU A 171 8.01 -10.38 -7.24
C LEU A 171 6.62 -9.74 -7.38
N ALA A 172 6.34 -8.64 -6.68
CA ALA A 172 5.08 -7.90 -6.82
C ALA A 172 4.87 -7.35 -8.24
N GLY A 173 5.95 -6.85 -8.87
CA GLY A 173 5.93 -6.40 -10.27
C GLY A 173 5.59 -7.53 -11.25
N LEU A 174 6.23 -8.71 -11.09
CA LEU A 174 5.93 -9.89 -11.90
C LEU A 174 4.48 -10.37 -11.71
N VAL A 175 4.00 -10.40 -10.47
CA VAL A 175 2.59 -10.76 -10.17
C VAL A 175 1.63 -9.78 -10.86
N SER A 176 1.89 -8.47 -10.77
CA SER A 176 1.07 -7.46 -11.45
C SER A 176 1.08 -7.61 -12.97
N PHE A 177 2.23 -7.91 -13.56
CA PHE A 177 2.38 -8.16 -14.99
C PHE A 177 1.59 -9.39 -15.43
N PHE A 178 1.74 -10.53 -14.75
CA PHE A 178 0.98 -11.74 -15.08
C PHE A 178 -0.52 -11.59 -14.80
N PHE A 179 -0.88 -10.77 -13.83
CA PHE A 179 -2.28 -10.42 -13.57
C PHE A 179 -2.89 -9.63 -14.74
N LEU A 180 -2.17 -8.61 -15.25
CA LEU A 180 -2.59 -7.87 -16.44
C LEU A 180 -2.79 -8.84 -17.64
N PHE A 181 -1.86 -9.77 -17.81
CA PHE A 181 -1.95 -10.77 -18.85
C PHE A 181 -3.16 -11.72 -18.67
N ALA A 182 -3.43 -12.13 -17.42
CA ALA A 182 -4.61 -12.93 -17.10
C ALA A 182 -5.91 -12.16 -17.37
N LEU A 183 -5.98 -10.87 -17.06
CA LEU A 183 -7.15 -10.03 -17.34
C LEU A 183 -7.44 -9.93 -18.84
N ILE A 184 -6.42 -9.63 -19.64
CA ILE A 184 -6.57 -9.53 -21.11
C ILE A 184 -7.03 -10.86 -21.70
N THR A 185 -6.37 -11.95 -21.34
CA THR A 185 -6.73 -13.29 -21.85
C THR A 185 -8.09 -13.74 -21.35
N GLY A 186 -8.48 -13.43 -20.13
CA GLY A 186 -9.81 -13.68 -19.59
C GLY A 186 -10.91 -12.92 -20.33
N LEU A 187 -10.68 -11.64 -20.64
CA LEU A 187 -11.61 -10.85 -21.47
C LEU A 187 -11.77 -11.44 -22.87
N LEU A 188 -10.65 -11.81 -23.53
CA LEU A 188 -10.66 -12.40 -24.86
C LEU A 188 -11.39 -13.74 -24.90
N LEU A 189 -11.31 -14.55 -23.83
CA LEU A 189 -12.06 -15.81 -23.71
C LEU A 189 -13.58 -15.62 -23.76
N HIS A 190 -14.05 -14.53 -23.20
CA HIS A 190 -15.46 -14.22 -23.05
C HIS A 190 -15.97 -13.16 -24.02
N TRP A 191 -15.15 -12.74 -24.99
CA TRP A 191 -15.43 -11.60 -25.90
C TRP A 191 -16.80 -11.68 -26.56
N ASP A 192 -17.14 -12.84 -27.16
CA ASP A 192 -18.41 -13.03 -27.85
C ASP A 192 -19.63 -13.11 -26.92
N LYS A 193 -19.42 -13.18 -25.58
CA LYS A 193 -20.46 -13.39 -24.57
C LYS A 193 -20.36 -12.42 -23.39
N ILE A 194 -19.72 -11.27 -23.57
CA ILE A 194 -19.49 -10.31 -22.48
C ILE A 194 -20.82 -9.89 -21.86
N VAL A 195 -21.78 -9.45 -22.65
CA VAL A 195 -23.07 -8.94 -22.15
C VAL A 195 -23.86 -10.06 -21.46
N SER A 196 -23.95 -11.25 -22.05
CA SER A 196 -24.68 -12.35 -21.42
C SER A 196 -24.00 -12.85 -20.14
N ASN A 197 -22.68 -12.89 -20.08
CA ASN A 197 -21.93 -13.32 -18.92
C ASN A 197 -21.92 -12.29 -17.78
N PHE A 198 -22.12 -11.02 -18.09
CA PHE A 198 -22.21 -9.96 -17.09
C PHE A 198 -23.45 -10.13 -16.17
N PHE A 199 -24.57 -10.61 -16.72
CA PHE A 199 -25.82 -10.79 -15.98
C PHE A 199 -26.06 -12.22 -15.47
N VAL A 200 -25.18 -13.18 -15.80
CA VAL A 200 -25.38 -14.58 -15.45
C VAL A 200 -24.77 -14.88 -14.08
N PHE A 201 -25.61 -14.94 -13.05
CA PHE A 201 -25.25 -15.51 -11.76
C PHE A 201 -26.40 -16.40 -11.26
N ARG A 202 -26.14 -17.71 -11.16
CA ARG A 202 -27.11 -18.75 -10.79
C ARG A 202 -26.76 -19.39 -9.45
N PRO A 203 -27.06 -18.75 -8.31
CA PRO A 203 -26.61 -19.21 -6.98
C PRO A 203 -27.24 -20.53 -6.54
N TRP A 204 -28.31 -20.96 -7.20
CA TRP A 204 -29.04 -22.20 -6.92
C TRP A 204 -28.58 -23.40 -7.77
N SER A 205 -27.65 -23.20 -8.67
CA SER A 205 -27.14 -24.23 -9.57
C SER A 205 -26.13 -25.15 -8.88
N LYS A 206 -25.65 -26.18 -9.63
CA LYS A 206 -24.58 -27.06 -9.18
C LYS A 206 -23.34 -26.25 -8.80
N VAL A 207 -22.58 -26.72 -7.82
CA VAL A 207 -21.39 -26.04 -7.26
C VAL A 207 -20.42 -25.54 -8.33
N LYS A 208 -20.17 -26.35 -9.38
CA LYS A 208 -19.33 -25.94 -10.51
C LYS A 208 -19.86 -24.68 -11.21
N THR A 209 -21.16 -24.65 -11.50
CA THR A 209 -21.81 -23.52 -12.17
C THR A 209 -21.74 -22.27 -11.32
N VAL A 210 -21.99 -22.39 -10.01
CA VAL A 210 -21.90 -21.26 -9.06
C VAL A 210 -20.50 -20.63 -9.08
N TRP A 211 -19.44 -21.43 -9.02
CA TRP A 211 -18.08 -20.90 -9.05
C TRP A 211 -17.70 -20.32 -10.41
N THR A 212 -18.15 -20.95 -11.50
CA THR A 212 -17.91 -20.42 -12.86
C THR A 212 -18.63 -19.09 -13.04
N ASP A 213 -19.90 -19.02 -12.68
CA ASP A 213 -20.68 -17.79 -12.78
C ASP A 213 -20.10 -16.68 -11.89
N ALA A 214 -19.71 -17.01 -10.64
CA ALA A 214 -19.08 -16.05 -9.74
C ALA A 214 -17.76 -15.52 -10.31
N HIS A 215 -16.89 -16.40 -10.82
CA HIS A 215 -15.61 -16.00 -11.42
C HIS A 215 -15.83 -15.10 -12.65
N THR A 216 -16.76 -15.47 -13.51
CA THR A 216 -17.00 -14.76 -14.78
C THR A 216 -17.75 -13.44 -14.54
N ALA A 217 -18.87 -13.46 -13.80
CA ALA A 217 -19.67 -12.27 -13.57
C ALA A 217 -18.92 -11.23 -12.74
N LEU A 218 -18.34 -11.62 -11.59
CA LEU A 218 -17.56 -10.71 -10.75
C LEU A 218 -16.28 -10.25 -11.45
N GLY A 219 -15.65 -11.13 -12.23
CA GLY A 219 -14.49 -10.77 -13.06
C GLY A 219 -14.83 -9.70 -14.10
N LEU A 220 -15.97 -9.80 -14.77
CA LEU A 220 -16.42 -8.81 -15.76
C LEU A 220 -16.88 -7.50 -15.10
N ILE A 221 -17.64 -7.58 -14.01
CA ILE A 221 -18.07 -6.37 -13.24
C ILE A 221 -16.85 -5.60 -12.74
N GLY A 222 -15.87 -6.31 -12.19
CA GLY A 222 -14.65 -5.71 -11.67
C GLY A 222 -13.62 -5.34 -12.73
N PHE A 223 -13.76 -5.80 -13.97
CA PHE A 223 -12.74 -5.71 -15.02
C PHE A 223 -12.17 -4.30 -15.22
N PRO A 224 -12.97 -3.22 -15.37
CA PRO A 224 -12.42 -1.88 -15.59
C PRO A 224 -11.49 -1.43 -14.47
N PHE A 225 -11.86 -1.68 -13.21
CA PHE A 225 -11.05 -1.31 -12.05
C PHE A 225 -9.85 -2.24 -11.86
N GLN A 226 -10.03 -3.53 -12.07
CA GLN A 226 -8.93 -4.50 -12.02
C GLN A 226 -7.88 -4.23 -13.09
N LEU A 227 -8.31 -3.78 -14.29
CA LEU A 227 -7.41 -3.35 -15.35
C LEU A 227 -6.62 -2.11 -14.96
N ILE A 228 -7.27 -1.11 -14.37
CA ILE A 228 -6.61 0.08 -13.81
C ILE A 228 -5.58 -0.34 -12.76
N PHE A 229 -5.96 -1.18 -11.79
CA PHE A 229 -5.04 -1.66 -10.75
C PHE A 229 -3.85 -2.43 -11.32
N ALA A 230 -4.08 -3.28 -12.34
CA ALA A 230 -3.01 -4.04 -12.97
C ALA A 230 -2.02 -3.11 -13.73
N ILE A 231 -2.53 -2.21 -14.57
CA ILE A 231 -1.69 -1.25 -15.33
C ILE A 231 -0.92 -0.35 -14.37
N THR A 232 -1.60 0.26 -13.41
CA THR A 232 -0.97 1.19 -12.46
C THR A 232 0.01 0.46 -11.54
N GLY A 233 -0.30 -0.76 -11.11
CA GLY A 233 0.60 -1.59 -10.32
C GLY A 233 1.87 -1.98 -11.09
N VAL A 234 1.74 -2.35 -12.37
CA VAL A 234 2.89 -2.58 -13.25
C VAL A 234 3.74 -1.32 -13.37
N VAL A 235 3.13 -0.18 -13.66
CA VAL A 235 3.89 1.08 -13.84
C VAL A 235 4.58 1.50 -12.55
N LEU A 236 3.91 1.42 -11.40
CA LEU A 236 4.48 1.86 -10.12
C LEU A 236 5.65 1.00 -9.65
N ILE A 237 5.65 -0.30 -9.94
CA ILE A 237 6.68 -1.23 -9.46
C ILE A 237 7.69 -1.58 -10.55
N VAL A 238 7.22 -1.97 -11.74
CA VAL A 238 8.10 -2.40 -12.84
C VAL A 238 8.89 -1.24 -13.41
N ASN A 239 8.38 -0.01 -13.29
CA ASN A 239 9.11 1.21 -13.64
C ASN A 239 10.54 1.20 -13.04
N THR A 240 10.68 0.86 -11.76
CA THR A 240 11.99 0.80 -11.09
C THR A 240 12.94 -0.22 -11.75
N ILE A 241 12.40 -1.30 -12.32
CA ILE A 241 13.17 -2.36 -12.98
C ILE A 241 13.51 -1.98 -14.42
N LEU A 242 12.55 -1.35 -15.12
CA LEU A 242 12.68 -1.00 -16.52
C LEU A 242 13.49 0.28 -16.78
N LEU A 243 13.68 1.12 -15.77
CA LEU A 243 14.44 2.38 -15.92
C LEU A 243 15.87 2.14 -16.40
N MET A 244 16.53 1.10 -15.91
CA MET A 244 17.91 0.80 -16.33
C MET A 244 18.02 0.34 -17.80
N PRO A 245 17.26 -0.66 -18.29
CA PRO A 245 17.20 -0.99 -19.71
C PRO A 245 16.76 0.19 -20.59
N PHE A 246 15.78 0.98 -20.12
CA PHE A 246 15.32 2.18 -20.81
C PHE A 246 16.42 3.23 -20.94
N SER A 247 17.20 3.46 -19.88
CA SER A 247 18.37 4.34 -19.93
C SER A 247 19.40 3.87 -20.94
N MET A 248 19.67 2.56 -21.02
CA MET A 248 20.62 2.01 -22.00
C MET A 248 20.13 2.19 -23.43
N LEU A 249 18.84 1.92 -23.70
CA LEU A 249 18.27 1.94 -25.05
C LEU A 249 18.08 3.35 -25.60
N PHE A 250 17.61 4.29 -24.77
CA PHE A 250 17.17 5.62 -25.24
C PHE A 250 18.11 6.76 -24.82
N TYR A 251 18.93 6.55 -23.79
CA TYR A 251 19.82 7.58 -23.24
C TYR A 251 21.30 7.21 -23.32
N GLY A 252 21.65 6.09 -23.98
CA GLY A 252 23.04 5.64 -24.07
C GLY A 252 23.69 5.37 -22.72
N GLY A 253 22.92 4.91 -21.73
CA GLY A 253 23.36 4.65 -20.36
C GLY A 253 23.44 5.86 -19.45
N LYS A 254 23.10 7.07 -19.93
CA LYS A 254 23.12 8.32 -19.13
C LYS A 254 21.88 8.39 -18.22
N ALA A 255 21.92 7.65 -17.13
CA ALA A 255 20.80 7.55 -16.17
C ALA A 255 20.41 8.90 -15.56
N ASP A 256 21.39 9.77 -15.25
CA ASP A 256 21.12 11.09 -14.65
C ASP A 256 20.29 11.97 -15.58
N LYS A 257 20.59 11.97 -16.88
CA LYS A 257 19.78 12.69 -17.86
C LYS A 257 18.37 12.13 -17.95
N MET A 258 18.23 10.82 -17.99
CA MET A 258 16.91 10.18 -17.98
C MET A 258 16.09 10.54 -16.73
N TYR A 259 16.70 10.48 -15.53
CA TYR A 259 16.01 10.85 -14.29
C TYR A 259 15.62 12.32 -14.26
N SER A 260 16.43 13.20 -14.84
CA SER A 260 16.11 14.62 -14.99
C SER A 260 14.94 14.84 -15.97
N ASP A 261 15.02 14.24 -17.15
CA ASP A 261 13.97 14.38 -18.19
C ASP A 261 12.63 13.77 -17.72
N LEU A 262 12.69 12.71 -16.90
CA LEU A 262 11.51 12.10 -16.26
C LEU A 262 11.10 12.81 -14.96
N GLU A 263 11.69 13.94 -14.60
CA GLU A 263 11.37 14.72 -13.39
C GLU A 263 11.46 13.92 -12.08
N TYR A 264 12.40 12.96 -11.99
CA TYR A 264 12.71 12.25 -10.75
C TYR A 264 13.80 12.92 -9.94
N THR A 265 14.68 13.68 -10.58
CA THR A 265 15.75 14.44 -9.95
C THR A 265 15.65 15.91 -10.31
N ASP A 266 16.18 16.75 -9.45
CA ASP A 266 16.32 18.18 -9.71
C ASP A 266 17.56 18.39 -10.59
N PRO A 267 17.45 19.02 -11.77
CA PRO A 267 18.59 19.30 -12.63
C PRO A 267 19.52 20.37 -12.04
N THR A 268 19.07 21.13 -11.03
CA THR A 268 19.87 22.19 -10.41
C THR A 268 20.96 21.57 -9.54
N VAL A 269 22.21 21.83 -9.89
CA VAL A 269 23.37 21.40 -9.10
C VAL A 269 23.64 22.43 -8.00
N TYR A 270 23.65 21.99 -6.76
CA TYR A 270 23.97 22.81 -5.59
C TYR A 270 25.34 22.40 -5.07
N THR A 271 26.39 23.09 -5.55
CA THR A 271 27.75 22.85 -5.08
C THR A 271 27.95 23.49 -3.71
N TYR A 272 28.42 22.71 -2.73
CA TYR A 272 28.77 23.21 -1.41
C TYR A 272 30.01 24.11 -1.53
N THR A 273 29.94 25.35 -0.99
CA THR A 273 30.95 26.41 -1.23
C THR A 273 31.95 26.56 -0.09
N TYR A 274 31.70 25.92 1.08
CA TYR A 274 32.49 26.09 2.31
C TYR A 274 32.49 27.53 2.84
N LYS A 275 31.51 28.35 2.45
CA LYS A 275 31.30 29.70 2.94
C LYS A 275 30.05 29.74 3.78
N ALA A 276 30.15 30.29 4.98
CA ALA A 276 28.99 30.41 5.86
C ALA A 276 27.95 31.37 5.27
N LEU A 277 26.68 31.02 5.41
CA LEU A 277 25.57 31.90 5.06
C LEU A 277 25.60 33.15 5.98
N PRO A 278 25.60 34.37 5.45
CA PRO A 278 25.84 35.58 6.25
C PRO A 278 24.68 35.97 7.16
N GLN A 279 23.53 35.33 7.05
CA GLN A 279 22.30 35.66 7.80
C GLN A 279 21.52 34.43 8.25
N THR A 280 20.77 34.57 9.32
CA THR A 280 19.77 33.58 9.72
C THR A 280 18.55 33.66 8.82
N VAL A 281 18.07 32.52 8.34
CA VAL A 281 16.95 32.45 7.40
C VAL A 281 15.70 31.93 8.10
N ASN A 282 14.60 32.64 7.97
CA ASN A 282 13.30 32.20 8.45
C ASN A 282 12.64 31.27 7.41
N ILE A 283 12.86 29.97 7.55
CA ILE A 283 12.28 28.94 6.63
C ILE A 283 10.75 28.98 6.64
N GLN A 284 10.14 29.23 7.82
CA GLN A 284 8.68 29.31 7.94
C GLN A 284 8.07 30.34 6.97
N SER A 285 8.67 31.51 6.84
CA SER A 285 8.16 32.58 5.97
C SER A 285 8.11 32.20 4.49
N TYR A 286 9.09 31.43 4.00
CA TYR A 286 9.11 30.92 2.63
C TYR A 286 8.05 29.84 2.40
N VAL A 287 7.85 28.95 3.38
CA VAL A 287 6.82 27.93 3.30
C VAL A 287 5.43 28.55 3.32
N ASP A 288 5.18 29.53 4.20
CA ASP A 288 3.90 30.25 4.26
C ASP A 288 3.63 31.05 2.97
N ARG A 289 4.65 31.71 2.43
CA ARG A 289 4.58 32.39 1.13
C ARG A 289 4.21 31.41 0.01
N THR A 290 4.85 30.26 -0.03
CA THR A 290 4.55 29.23 -1.04
C THR A 290 3.14 28.68 -0.87
N ALA A 291 2.70 28.42 0.37
CA ALA A 291 1.33 27.95 0.63
C ALA A 291 0.28 28.98 0.18
N THR A 292 0.56 30.28 0.30
CA THR A 292 -0.30 31.36 -0.19
C THR A 292 -0.31 31.42 -1.73
N LEU A 293 0.83 31.19 -2.37
CA LEU A 293 0.93 31.15 -3.85
C LEU A 293 0.20 29.95 -4.46
N TRP A 294 0.22 28.82 -3.77
CA TRP A 294 -0.34 27.55 -4.24
C TRP A 294 -1.72 27.26 -3.59
N GLN A 295 -2.65 28.19 -3.76
CA GLN A 295 -4.02 27.95 -3.35
C GLN A 295 -4.56 26.65 -3.97
N ASP A 296 -5.35 25.88 -3.22
CA ASP A 296 -5.89 24.59 -3.64
C ASP A 296 -4.85 23.48 -3.92
N SER A 297 -3.66 23.64 -3.34
CA SER A 297 -2.58 22.65 -3.40
C SER A 297 -2.08 22.33 -1.99
N TYR A 298 -1.34 21.24 -1.86
CA TYR A 298 -0.70 20.89 -0.59
C TYR A 298 0.79 20.62 -0.78
N ILE A 299 1.58 21.02 0.23
CA ILE A 299 3.02 20.78 0.24
C ILE A 299 3.27 19.31 0.59
N LYS A 300 4.01 18.61 -0.28
CA LYS A 300 4.44 17.21 -0.09
C LYS A 300 5.81 17.09 0.53
N ARG A 301 6.71 18.02 0.15
CA ARG A 301 8.10 17.98 0.60
C ARG A 301 8.64 19.38 0.75
N VAL A 302 9.41 19.58 1.82
CA VAL A 302 10.27 20.74 2.02
C VAL A 302 11.69 20.21 2.16
N LEU A 303 12.59 20.62 1.29
CA LEU A 303 13.98 20.20 1.26
C LEU A 303 14.88 21.42 1.37
N ILE A 304 15.69 21.47 2.40
CA ILE A 304 16.75 22.44 2.59
C ILE A 304 18.05 21.78 2.14
N LYS A 305 18.70 22.33 1.15
CA LYS A 305 20.00 21.88 0.64
C LYS A 305 21.13 22.74 1.21
N ASN A 306 22.27 22.10 1.52
CA ASN A 306 23.48 22.77 1.98
C ASN A 306 23.24 23.71 3.17
N TYR A 307 22.61 23.19 4.24
CA TYR A 307 22.25 23.97 5.41
C TYR A 307 23.46 24.77 5.95
N GLY A 308 23.27 26.08 6.19
CA GLY A 308 24.28 26.99 6.71
C GLY A 308 25.36 27.46 5.73
N ASP A 309 25.37 26.97 4.48
CA ASP A 309 26.31 27.38 3.43
C ASP A 309 25.74 28.54 2.56
N ASP A 310 26.62 29.34 1.98
CA ASP A 310 26.27 30.44 1.07
C ASP A 310 25.44 29.98 -0.14
N SER A 311 25.56 28.70 -0.53
CA SER A 311 24.77 28.04 -1.58
C SER A 311 23.46 27.42 -1.06
N MET A 312 23.03 27.74 0.17
CA MET A 312 21.82 27.18 0.76
C MET A 312 20.60 27.47 -0.07
N ALA A 313 19.84 26.41 -0.40
CA ALA A 313 18.63 26.52 -1.19
C ALA A 313 17.46 25.79 -0.51
N LEU A 314 16.27 26.35 -0.68
CA LEU A 314 15.02 25.77 -0.23
C LEU A 314 14.19 25.30 -1.42
N VAL A 315 13.95 24.01 -1.50
CA VAL A 315 13.11 23.38 -2.52
C VAL A 315 11.79 22.97 -1.86
N ILE A 316 10.68 23.48 -2.35
CA ILE A 316 9.34 23.10 -1.90
C ILE A 316 8.64 22.40 -3.05
N GLU A 317 8.18 21.17 -2.79
CA GLU A 317 7.42 20.37 -3.76
C GLU A 317 5.99 20.20 -3.25
N GLY A 318 5.02 20.37 -4.15
CA GLY A 318 3.60 20.28 -3.85
C GLY A 318 2.84 19.50 -4.89
N SER A 319 1.58 19.30 -4.63
CA SER A 319 0.64 18.64 -5.53
C SER A 319 -0.68 19.39 -5.52
N ALA A 320 -1.33 19.47 -6.66
CA ALA A 320 -2.69 19.96 -6.74
C ALA A 320 -3.62 19.15 -5.82
N ASN A 321 -4.67 19.77 -5.32
CA ASN A 321 -5.71 19.07 -4.59
C ASN A 321 -6.49 18.18 -5.57
N PRO A 322 -6.43 16.85 -5.47
CA PRO A 322 -7.01 15.95 -6.47
C PRO A 322 -8.54 16.03 -6.54
N ARG A 323 -9.19 16.68 -5.58
CA ARG A 323 -10.65 16.93 -5.62
C ARG A 323 -11.05 18.09 -6.53
N ARG A 324 -10.12 19.00 -6.81
CA ARG A 324 -10.36 20.16 -7.67
C ARG A 324 -9.62 20.02 -9.00
N ASN A 325 -8.37 19.62 -8.95
CA ASN A 325 -7.52 19.39 -10.11
C ASN A 325 -6.95 17.98 -10.03
N PHE A 326 -7.44 17.10 -10.89
CA PHE A 326 -7.13 15.68 -10.84
C PHE A 326 -5.63 15.36 -10.96
N SER A 327 -4.86 16.22 -11.60
CA SER A 327 -3.43 16.01 -11.79
C SER A 327 -2.65 17.31 -11.71
N GLY A 328 -1.45 17.23 -11.16
CA GLY A 328 -0.51 18.34 -11.12
C GLY A 328 0.48 18.22 -9.96
N SER A 329 1.71 18.54 -10.23
CA SER A 329 2.75 18.72 -9.21
C SER A 329 3.44 20.06 -9.45
N GLY A 330 3.88 20.70 -8.38
CA GLY A 330 4.59 21.96 -8.44
C GLY A 330 5.92 21.88 -7.71
N LYS A 331 6.83 22.75 -8.10
CA LYS A 331 8.12 22.93 -7.47
C LYS A 331 8.49 24.40 -7.45
N ILE A 332 8.95 24.89 -6.30
CA ILE A 332 9.56 26.21 -6.19
C ILE A 332 10.91 26.09 -5.49
N ILE A 333 11.88 26.83 -5.98
CA ILE A 333 13.25 26.84 -5.46
C ILE A 333 13.63 28.26 -5.12
N TYR A 334 13.99 28.46 -3.85
CA TYR A 334 14.52 29.72 -3.35
C TYR A 334 16.02 29.60 -3.12
N HIS A 335 16.80 30.57 -3.56
CA HIS A 335 18.17 30.76 -3.14
C HIS A 335 18.15 31.61 -1.87
N LEU A 336 18.61 31.04 -0.74
CA LEU A 336 18.36 31.64 0.57
C LEU A 336 19.32 32.78 0.94
N LYS A 337 20.44 32.94 0.23
CA LYS A 337 21.36 34.04 0.41
C LYS A 337 20.72 35.40 0.05
N ASP A 338 19.97 35.45 -1.04
CA ASP A 338 19.37 36.67 -1.59
C ASP A 338 17.84 36.61 -1.64
N GLY A 339 17.24 35.52 -1.21
CA GLY A 339 15.79 35.30 -1.18
C GLY A 339 15.13 35.17 -2.56
N LYS A 340 15.91 35.07 -3.64
CA LYS A 340 15.40 34.99 -5.01
C LYS A 340 14.78 33.63 -5.32
N VAL A 341 13.72 33.68 -6.13
CA VAL A 341 13.14 32.48 -6.76
C VAL A 341 13.99 32.10 -7.97
N VAL A 342 14.65 30.96 -7.92
CA VAL A 342 15.49 30.44 -9.03
C VAL A 342 14.66 29.59 -9.99
N TYR A 343 13.63 28.92 -9.49
CA TYR A 343 12.74 28.09 -10.27
C TYR A 343 11.33 28.14 -9.68
N HIS A 344 10.33 28.27 -10.53
CA HIS A 344 8.92 28.18 -10.14
C HIS A 344 8.14 27.40 -11.18
N HIS A 345 7.34 26.47 -10.72
CA HIS A 345 6.40 25.67 -11.51
C HIS A 345 5.16 25.43 -10.66
N SER A 346 4.04 25.99 -11.08
CA SER A 346 2.77 25.87 -10.34
C SER A 346 2.20 24.46 -10.42
N PRO A 347 1.63 23.92 -9.32
CA PRO A 347 0.97 22.61 -9.35
C PRO A 347 -0.27 22.58 -10.25
N ILE A 348 -0.87 23.72 -10.57
CA ILE A 348 -2.16 23.84 -11.27
C ILE A 348 -1.96 24.27 -12.71
N ASP A 349 -1.33 25.44 -12.91
CA ASP A 349 -1.36 26.14 -14.20
C ASP A 349 -0.26 25.70 -15.18
N GLU A 350 0.86 25.20 -14.66
CA GLU A 350 2.08 24.94 -15.44
C GLU A 350 2.50 23.47 -15.46
N SER A 351 1.61 22.55 -15.03
CA SER A 351 2.01 21.15 -14.88
C SER A 351 2.35 20.49 -16.23
N THR A 352 3.53 19.85 -16.28
CA THR A 352 4.04 19.16 -17.46
C THR A 352 3.21 17.90 -17.78
N TYR A 353 3.32 17.42 -19.02
CA TYR A 353 2.69 16.16 -19.43
C TYR A 353 3.14 14.98 -18.54
N ILE A 354 4.43 14.89 -18.25
CA ILE A 354 5.02 13.83 -17.40
C ILE A 354 4.44 13.90 -15.99
N SER A 355 4.38 15.08 -15.40
CA SER A 355 3.78 15.30 -14.09
C SER A 355 2.31 14.90 -14.06
N LYS A 356 1.55 15.26 -15.10
CA LYS A 356 0.12 14.89 -15.24
C LYS A 356 -0.06 13.37 -15.31
N VAL A 357 0.73 12.68 -16.14
CA VAL A 357 0.66 11.20 -16.28
C VAL A 357 1.04 10.51 -14.98
N LYS A 358 2.09 10.94 -14.28
CA LYS A 358 2.47 10.38 -12.97
C LYS A 358 1.36 10.57 -11.94
N SER A 359 0.79 11.76 -11.85
CA SER A 359 -0.31 12.06 -10.94
C SER A 359 -1.54 11.23 -11.25
N LEU A 360 -1.90 11.09 -12.53
CA LEU A 360 -3.02 10.27 -12.99
C LEU A 360 -2.88 8.81 -12.54
N ILE A 361 -1.72 8.19 -12.79
CA ILE A 361 -1.44 6.81 -12.40
C ILE A 361 -1.54 6.65 -10.89
N TYR A 362 -0.97 7.58 -10.15
CA TYR A 362 -0.99 7.57 -8.70
C TYR A 362 -2.43 7.68 -8.15
N HIS A 363 -3.18 8.69 -8.58
CA HIS A 363 -4.55 8.92 -8.10
C HIS A 363 -5.52 7.80 -8.48
N LEU A 364 -5.39 7.25 -9.69
CA LEU A 364 -6.18 6.09 -10.10
C LEU A 364 -5.87 4.84 -9.27
N HIS A 365 -4.62 4.65 -8.86
CA HIS A 365 -4.25 3.51 -8.04
C HIS A 365 -4.74 3.65 -6.59
N PHE A 366 -4.58 4.84 -6.01
CA PHE A 366 -4.89 5.09 -4.59
C PHE A 366 -6.35 5.51 -4.32
N GLY A 367 -7.11 5.91 -5.35
CA GLY A 367 -8.49 6.34 -5.20
C GLY A 367 -8.66 7.52 -4.24
N ASP A 368 -7.72 8.45 -4.21
CA ASP A 368 -7.64 9.53 -3.21
C ASP A 368 -8.37 10.82 -3.62
N TYR A 369 -8.96 10.86 -4.82
CA TYR A 369 -9.56 12.06 -5.42
C TYR A 369 -11.04 12.28 -5.11
N SER A 370 -11.76 11.29 -4.58
CA SER A 370 -13.20 11.43 -4.30
C SER A 370 -13.61 11.06 -2.86
N GLY A 371 -12.67 11.08 -1.93
CA GLY A 371 -12.92 10.87 -0.51
C GLY A 371 -13.31 9.43 -0.14
N TYR A 372 -14.05 9.27 0.97
CA TYR A 372 -14.39 7.95 1.51
C TYR A 372 -15.30 7.12 0.61
N ALA A 373 -16.26 7.75 -0.09
CA ALA A 373 -17.17 7.01 -0.96
C ALA A 373 -16.42 6.20 -2.04
N LEU A 374 -15.47 6.83 -2.72
CA LEU A 374 -14.65 6.15 -3.72
C LEU A 374 -13.74 5.09 -3.10
N LYS A 375 -13.13 5.38 -1.95
CA LYS A 375 -12.29 4.41 -1.23
C LYS A 375 -13.06 3.17 -0.80
N ILE A 376 -14.33 3.33 -0.38
CA ILE A 376 -15.21 2.20 -0.04
C ILE A 376 -15.52 1.37 -1.31
N VAL A 377 -15.80 2.03 -2.44
CA VAL A 377 -15.98 1.32 -3.72
C VAL A 377 -14.72 0.56 -4.10
N TYR A 378 -13.55 1.17 -4.00
CA TYR A 378 -12.27 0.50 -4.29
C TYR A 378 -12.00 -0.66 -3.32
N PHE A 379 -12.33 -0.51 -2.04
CA PHE A 379 -12.25 -1.58 -1.05
C PHE A 379 -13.13 -2.78 -1.44
N ILE A 380 -14.39 -2.53 -1.77
CA ILE A 380 -15.32 -3.58 -2.21
C ILE A 380 -14.80 -4.27 -3.47
N LEU A 381 -14.30 -3.51 -4.45
CA LEU A 381 -13.73 -4.05 -5.69
C LEU A 381 -12.44 -4.84 -5.44
N GLY A 382 -11.62 -4.43 -4.48
CA GLY A 382 -10.43 -5.17 -4.05
C GLY A 382 -10.80 -6.51 -3.40
N ILE A 383 -11.75 -6.51 -2.47
CA ILE A 383 -12.28 -7.76 -1.85
C ILE A 383 -12.97 -8.63 -2.89
N MET A 384 -13.71 -8.04 -3.84
CA MET A 384 -14.28 -8.78 -4.97
C MET A 384 -13.19 -9.44 -5.81
N GLY A 385 -12.04 -8.79 -6.03
CA GLY A 385 -10.85 -9.40 -6.64
C GLY A 385 -10.38 -10.64 -5.91
N CYS A 386 -10.34 -10.61 -4.57
CA CYS A 386 -10.03 -11.80 -3.75
C CYS A 386 -11.03 -12.94 -4.02
N VAL A 387 -12.33 -12.64 -4.11
CA VAL A 387 -13.37 -13.65 -4.43
C VAL A 387 -13.19 -14.21 -5.84
N VAL A 388 -12.84 -13.37 -6.83
CA VAL A 388 -12.53 -13.81 -8.20
C VAL A 388 -11.34 -14.77 -8.22
N ILE A 389 -10.29 -14.49 -7.47
CA ILE A 389 -9.11 -15.36 -7.37
C ILE A 389 -9.49 -16.72 -6.74
N ILE A 390 -10.20 -16.71 -5.61
CA ILE A 390 -10.66 -17.94 -4.95
C ILE A 390 -11.57 -18.77 -5.87
N SER A 391 -12.55 -18.12 -6.50
CA SER A 391 -13.47 -18.81 -7.42
C SER A 391 -12.75 -19.40 -8.63
N GLY A 392 -11.72 -18.72 -9.15
CA GLY A 392 -10.87 -19.24 -10.21
C GLY A 392 -10.16 -20.55 -9.85
N ILE A 393 -9.56 -20.61 -8.64
CA ILE A 393 -8.93 -21.85 -8.14
C ILE A 393 -9.96 -22.97 -7.92
N LEU A 394 -11.15 -22.64 -7.43
CA LEU A 394 -12.22 -23.62 -7.25
C LEU A 394 -12.76 -24.14 -8.59
N VAL A 395 -12.91 -23.29 -9.60
CA VAL A 395 -13.25 -23.70 -10.98
C VAL A 395 -12.17 -24.61 -11.55
N TRP A 396 -10.89 -24.24 -11.36
CA TRP A 396 -9.75 -25.03 -11.79
C TRP A 396 -9.74 -26.43 -11.13
N LEU A 397 -10.02 -26.50 -9.82
CA LEU A 397 -10.08 -27.76 -9.08
C LEU A 397 -11.20 -28.67 -9.60
N VAL A 398 -12.42 -28.14 -9.71
CA VAL A 398 -13.60 -28.90 -10.17
C VAL A 398 -13.43 -29.38 -11.62
N ALA A 399 -12.77 -28.57 -12.49
CA ALA A 399 -12.51 -28.98 -13.87
C ALA A 399 -11.56 -30.20 -13.97
N ARG A 400 -10.74 -30.45 -12.94
CA ARG A 400 -9.76 -31.53 -12.86
C ARG A 400 -10.18 -32.70 -11.96
N ASP A 401 -11.28 -32.57 -11.25
CA ASP A 401 -11.87 -33.66 -10.45
C ASP A 401 -12.88 -34.46 -11.27
N LYS A 402 -12.40 -35.07 -12.38
CA LYS A 402 -13.20 -35.93 -13.26
C LYS A 402 -12.76 -37.38 -13.09
N LYS A 403 -13.70 -38.35 -13.35
CA LYS A 403 -13.44 -39.77 -13.24
C LYS A 403 -12.31 -40.27 -14.15
N ASN A 404 -12.10 -39.61 -15.30
CA ASN A 404 -11.04 -39.96 -16.25
C ASN A 404 -9.65 -39.41 -15.89
N VAL A 405 -9.53 -38.63 -14.80
CA VAL A 405 -8.25 -38.15 -14.28
C VAL A 405 -7.73 -39.15 -13.23
N PRO A 406 -6.46 -39.59 -13.32
CA PRO A 406 -5.87 -40.50 -12.33
C PRO A 406 -6.04 -40.01 -10.90
N GLU A 407 -6.32 -40.93 -9.98
CA GLU A 407 -6.64 -40.60 -8.58
C GLU A 407 -5.53 -39.80 -7.88
N HIS A 408 -4.26 -40.17 -8.09
CA HIS A 408 -3.13 -39.47 -7.52
C HIS A 408 -3.07 -37.99 -7.95
N LYS A 409 -3.41 -37.67 -9.22
CA LYS A 409 -3.48 -36.31 -9.71
C LYS A 409 -4.65 -35.53 -9.09
N ARG A 410 -5.81 -36.19 -8.91
CA ARG A 410 -6.97 -35.55 -8.24
C ARG A 410 -6.65 -35.25 -6.78
N LYS A 411 -6.02 -36.18 -6.05
CA LYS A 411 -5.57 -35.97 -4.66
C LYS A 411 -4.54 -34.83 -4.56
N PHE A 412 -3.59 -34.76 -5.50
CA PHE A 412 -2.62 -33.66 -5.55
C PHE A 412 -3.27 -32.30 -5.80
N ASN A 413 -4.20 -32.21 -6.75
CA ASN A 413 -4.91 -30.96 -7.05
C ASN A 413 -5.74 -30.50 -5.84
N LEU A 414 -6.42 -31.42 -5.15
CA LEU A 414 -7.18 -31.14 -3.94
C LEU A 414 -6.26 -30.64 -2.81
N TRP A 415 -5.11 -31.27 -2.63
CA TRP A 415 -4.11 -30.87 -1.65
C TRP A 415 -3.57 -29.47 -1.94
N LEU A 416 -3.23 -29.17 -3.18
CA LEU A 416 -2.77 -27.83 -3.60
C LEU A 416 -3.84 -26.76 -3.35
N ALA A 417 -5.09 -27.02 -3.72
CA ALA A 417 -6.20 -26.11 -3.44
C ALA A 417 -6.43 -25.90 -1.93
N ASN A 418 -6.28 -26.96 -1.13
CA ASN A 418 -6.39 -26.87 0.33
C ASN A 418 -5.30 -25.97 0.92
N ILE A 419 -4.04 -26.11 0.49
CA ILE A 419 -2.94 -25.22 0.90
C ILE A 419 -3.26 -23.78 0.54
N PHE A 420 -3.64 -23.53 -0.71
CA PHE A 420 -3.98 -22.19 -1.19
C PHE A 420 -5.08 -21.56 -0.33
N LEU A 421 -6.19 -22.26 -0.13
CA LEU A 421 -7.32 -21.74 0.65
C LEU A 421 -6.98 -21.57 2.13
N ALA A 422 -6.19 -22.47 2.71
CA ALA A 422 -5.74 -22.32 4.10
C ALA A 422 -4.90 -21.05 4.29
N ILE A 423 -3.96 -20.78 3.39
CA ILE A 423 -3.13 -19.58 3.45
C ILE A 423 -3.97 -18.31 3.23
N CYS A 424 -4.78 -18.27 2.17
CA CYS A 424 -5.52 -17.08 1.79
C CYS A 424 -6.64 -16.74 2.79
N LEU A 425 -7.46 -17.72 3.17
CA LEU A 425 -8.61 -17.46 4.05
C LEU A 425 -8.20 -17.16 5.49
N SER A 426 -7.04 -17.66 5.95
CA SER A 426 -6.50 -17.34 7.27
C SER A 426 -6.10 -15.86 7.43
N MET A 427 -5.87 -15.13 6.33
CA MET A 427 -5.55 -13.71 6.41
C MET A 427 -6.66 -12.87 7.06
N PHE A 428 -7.91 -13.21 6.84
CA PHE A 428 -9.03 -12.44 7.41
C PHE A 428 -9.04 -12.47 8.95
N PRO A 429 -9.11 -13.62 9.63
CA PRO A 429 -9.07 -13.65 11.09
C PRO A 429 -7.75 -13.14 11.67
N VAL A 430 -6.61 -13.38 11.00
CA VAL A 430 -5.31 -12.90 11.45
C VAL A 430 -5.21 -11.37 11.38
N THR A 431 -5.72 -10.76 10.33
CA THR A 431 -5.74 -9.30 10.22
C THR A 431 -6.62 -8.69 11.31
N ALA A 432 -7.83 -9.22 11.53
CA ALA A 432 -8.72 -8.73 12.59
C ALA A 432 -8.11 -8.94 13.99
N LEU A 433 -7.46 -10.09 14.25
CA LEU A 433 -6.70 -10.33 15.48
C LEU A 433 -5.57 -9.32 15.68
N THR A 434 -4.87 -8.95 14.59
CA THR A 434 -3.77 -7.98 14.66
C THR A 434 -4.28 -6.58 15.00
N PHE A 435 -5.44 -6.16 14.48
CA PHE A 435 -6.12 -4.92 14.93
C PHE A 435 -6.35 -4.93 16.44
N ILE A 436 -6.85 -6.02 17.00
CA ILE A 436 -7.06 -6.16 18.44
C ILE A 436 -5.72 -6.08 19.18
N ALA A 437 -4.72 -6.83 18.73
CA ALA A 437 -3.43 -6.93 19.40
C ALA A 437 -2.69 -5.58 19.48
N VAL A 438 -2.70 -4.79 18.40
CA VAL A 438 -2.05 -3.46 18.39
C VAL A 438 -2.79 -2.43 19.24
N LYS A 439 -4.04 -2.67 19.59
CA LYS A 439 -4.81 -1.80 20.47
C LYS A 439 -4.61 -2.13 21.95
N VAL A 440 -4.49 -3.40 22.26
CA VAL A 440 -4.26 -3.87 23.65
C VAL A 440 -2.81 -3.61 24.11
N ASN A 441 -1.85 -3.72 23.20
CA ASN A 441 -0.44 -3.48 23.54
C ASN A 441 -0.11 -1.98 23.46
N SER A 442 0.43 -1.43 24.55
CA SER A 442 0.88 -0.03 24.62
C SER A 442 2.22 0.24 23.92
N ALA A 443 3.04 -0.81 23.73
CA ALA A 443 4.39 -0.72 23.15
C ALA A 443 4.45 -1.47 21.81
N VAL A 444 3.78 -0.93 20.81
CA VAL A 444 3.74 -1.51 19.45
C VAL A 444 4.92 -0.97 18.64
N ASP A 445 5.69 -1.91 18.10
CA ASP A 445 6.77 -1.66 17.13
C ASP A 445 6.66 -2.61 15.91
N MET A 446 7.56 -2.45 14.95
CA MET A 446 7.61 -3.30 13.76
C MET A 446 7.75 -4.78 14.11
N LYS A 447 8.59 -5.13 15.09
CA LYS A 447 8.83 -6.51 15.49
C LYS A 447 7.58 -7.16 16.08
N PHE A 448 6.86 -6.44 16.94
CA PHE A 448 5.61 -6.91 17.52
C PHE A 448 4.57 -7.23 16.45
N ILE A 449 4.33 -6.30 15.49
CA ILE A 449 3.36 -6.51 14.41
C ILE A 449 3.74 -7.72 13.54
N TYR A 450 5.03 -7.85 13.18
CA TYR A 450 5.52 -8.98 12.40
C TYR A 450 5.32 -10.31 13.13
N GLN A 451 5.63 -10.37 14.42
CA GLN A 451 5.47 -11.59 15.21
C GLN A 451 4.00 -11.98 15.31
N ILE A 452 3.13 -11.06 15.71
CA ILE A 452 1.69 -11.36 15.84
C ILE A 452 1.11 -11.79 14.50
N TYR A 453 1.35 -11.03 13.42
CA TYR A 453 0.74 -11.35 12.13
C TYR A 453 1.27 -12.65 11.54
N PHE A 454 2.58 -12.80 11.39
CA PHE A 454 3.15 -13.95 10.69
C PHE A 454 3.08 -15.25 11.50
N TYR A 455 3.25 -15.21 12.81
CA TYR A 455 3.08 -16.43 13.61
C TYR A 455 1.63 -16.87 13.66
N SER A 456 0.67 -15.96 13.85
CA SER A 456 -0.74 -16.31 13.81
C SER A 456 -1.15 -16.84 12.44
N TRP A 457 -0.65 -16.22 11.36
CA TRP A 457 -0.92 -16.65 9.98
C TRP A 457 -0.33 -18.04 9.70
N LEU A 458 0.90 -18.29 10.14
CA LEU A 458 1.56 -19.59 10.00
C LEU A 458 0.80 -20.69 10.77
N VAL A 459 0.50 -20.45 12.04
CA VAL A 459 -0.18 -21.43 12.91
C VAL A 459 -1.57 -21.76 12.35
N LEU A 460 -2.35 -20.74 11.99
CA LEU A 460 -3.70 -20.94 11.49
C LEU A 460 -3.71 -21.61 10.10
N SER A 461 -2.80 -21.22 9.22
CA SER A 461 -2.64 -21.86 7.90
C SER A 461 -2.20 -23.33 8.05
N ALA A 462 -1.21 -23.62 8.90
CA ALA A 462 -0.76 -24.98 9.17
C ALA A 462 -1.88 -25.86 9.73
N TYR A 463 -2.66 -25.32 10.67
CA TYR A 463 -3.82 -26.03 11.23
C TYR A 463 -4.80 -26.47 10.14
N TYR A 464 -5.19 -25.56 9.22
CA TYR A 464 -6.12 -25.88 8.14
C TYR A 464 -5.50 -26.77 7.05
N ILE A 465 -4.20 -26.66 6.77
CA ILE A 465 -3.51 -27.55 5.84
C ILE A 465 -3.55 -29.00 6.37
N VAL A 466 -3.27 -29.19 7.66
CA VAL A 466 -3.31 -30.53 8.32
C VAL A 466 -4.73 -31.09 8.35
N ARG A 467 -5.72 -30.26 8.62
CA ARG A 467 -7.14 -30.64 8.69
C ARG A 467 -7.73 -31.09 7.34
N LYS A 468 -7.16 -30.68 6.21
CA LYS A 468 -7.55 -31.09 4.84
C LYS A 468 -9.05 -30.98 4.53
N ASN A 469 -9.72 -29.97 5.08
CA ASN A 469 -11.18 -29.79 4.93
C ASN A 469 -11.54 -28.36 4.51
N ILE A 470 -11.63 -28.13 3.21
CA ILE A 470 -11.92 -26.83 2.60
C ILE A 470 -13.20 -26.19 3.16
N ASN A 471 -14.25 -26.98 3.38
CA ASN A 471 -15.52 -26.46 3.90
C ASN A 471 -15.39 -25.96 5.35
N ARG A 472 -14.64 -26.66 6.18
CA ARG A 472 -14.33 -26.22 7.54
C ARG A 472 -13.44 -25.01 7.53
N THR A 473 -12.36 -25.01 6.74
CA THR A 473 -11.48 -23.85 6.58
C THR A 473 -12.30 -22.59 6.28
N ASN A 474 -13.17 -22.64 5.26
CA ASN A 474 -14.00 -21.50 4.90
C ASN A 474 -14.92 -21.03 6.04
N ARG A 475 -15.60 -21.96 6.73
CA ARG A 475 -16.54 -21.59 7.80
C ARG A 475 -15.84 -21.05 9.03
N GLU A 476 -14.78 -21.72 9.48
CA GLU A 476 -14.08 -21.37 10.72
C GLU A 476 -13.30 -20.05 10.54
N THR A 477 -12.64 -19.83 9.40
CA THR A 477 -11.97 -18.56 9.13
C THR A 477 -12.96 -17.39 9.00
N LEU A 478 -14.12 -17.64 8.38
CA LEU A 478 -15.18 -16.63 8.28
C LEU A 478 -15.77 -16.30 9.66
N LEU A 479 -16.04 -17.31 10.49
CA LEU A 479 -16.54 -17.11 11.85
C LEU A 479 -15.53 -16.35 12.71
N LEU A 480 -14.28 -16.81 12.78
CA LEU A 480 -13.23 -16.18 13.59
C LEU A 480 -12.96 -14.74 13.14
N GLY A 481 -12.82 -14.54 11.83
CA GLY A 481 -12.60 -13.21 11.28
C GLY A 481 -13.77 -12.25 11.55
N SER A 482 -14.99 -12.75 11.49
CA SER A 482 -16.20 -11.96 11.81
C SER A 482 -16.26 -11.60 13.29
N LEU A 483 -16.04 -12.55 14.17
CA LEU A 483 -16.05 -12.32 15.64
C LEU A 483 -14.96 -11.30 16.03
N PHE A 484 -13.73 -11.46 15.53
CA PHE A 484 -12.66 -10.53 15.81
C PHE A 484 -12.95 -9.15 15.23
N SER A 485 -13.51 -9.06 14.01
CA SER A 485 -13.86 -7.77 13.41
C SER A 485 -14.96 -7.04 14.20
N ILE A 486 -15.95 -7.76 14.72
CA ILE A 486 -16.98 -7.18 15.62
C ILE A 486 -16.34 -6.72 16.93
N ALA A 487 -15.35 -7.44 17.46
CA ALA A 487 -14.69 -7.10 18.72
C ALA A 487 -13.81 -5.82 18.61
N ILE A 488 -13.31 -5.45 17.44
CA ILE A 488 -12.39 -4.31 17.26
C ILE A 488 -12.92 -3.00 17.89
N PRO A 489 -14.15 -2.50 17.58
CA PRO A 489 -14.65 -1.26 18.17
C PRO A 489 -14.86 -1.34 19.69
N PHE A 490 -15.20 -2.50 20.22
CA PHE A 490 -15.33 -2.69 21.66
C PHE A 490 -13.96 -2.63 22.34
N VAL A 491 -12.95 -3.31 21.78
CA VAL A 491 -11.57 -3.24 22.29
C VAL A 491 -11.04 -1.81 22.22
N ASN A 492 -11.31 -1.07 21.13
CA ASN A 492 -10.96 0.33 21.03
C ASN A 492 -11.61 1.14 22.16
N GLY A 493 -12.92 0.99 22.39
CA GLY A 493 -13.65 1.66 23.46
C GLY A 493 -13.08 1.36 24.84
N PHE A 494 -12.81 0.09 25.16
CA PHE A 494 -12.27 -0.32 26.47
C PHE A 494 -10.83 0.15 26.68
N CYS A 495 -9.95 0.08 25.69
CA CYS A 495 -8.54 0.43 25.84
C CYS A 495 -8.28 1.94 25.81
N THR A 496 -9.11 2.72 25.11
CA THR A 496 -8.79 4.13 24.81
C THR A 496 -9.94 5.10 25.09
N ASP A 497 -11.06 4.60 25.56
CA ASP A 497 -12.30 5.36 25.76
C ASP A 497 -12.88 5.97 24.43
N ASN A 498 -12.37 5.56 23.28
CA ASN A 498 -12.84 5.98 21.96
C ASN A 498 -14.04 5.14 21.51
N TRP A 499 -15.14 5.24 22.25
CA TRP A 499 -16.38 4.60 21.85
C TRP A 499 -16.97 5.25 20.59
N ILE A 500 -17.69 4.49 19.78
CA ILE A 500 -18.31 4.98 18.53
C ILE A 500 -19.07 6.30 18.73
N TRP A 501 -19.89 6.42 19.79
CA TRP A 501 -20.62 7.65 20.09
C TRP A 501 -19.72 8.82 20.52
N LYS A 502 -18.59 8.54 21.21
CA LYS A 502 -17.63 9.57 21.61
C LYS A 502 -16.84 10.07 20.40
N THR A 503 -16.33 9.17 19.55
CA THR A 503 -15.62 9.55 18.33
C THR A 503 -16.51 10.31 17.35
N TYR A 504 -17.80 10.00 17.31
CA TYR A 504 -18.79 10.77 16.56
C TYR A 504 -18.96 12.18 17.12
N SER A 505 -19.20 12.33 18.43
CA SER A 505 -19.42 13.64 19.06
C SER A 505 -18.20 14.56 19.05
N THR A 506 -17.00 14.00 19.10
CA THR A 506 -15.73 14.76 19.05
C THR A 506 -15.25 15.07 17.62
N GLY A 507 -15.97 14.60 16.58
CA GLY A 507 -15.57 14.78 15.17
C GLY A 507 -14.35 13.96 14.74
N ALA A 508 -13.92 12.96 15.53
CA ALA A 508 -12.80 12.07 15.23
C ALA A 508 -13.18 11.03 14.15
N SER A 509 -13.59 11.51 12.98
CA SER A 509 -14.21 10.69 11.94
C SER A 509 -13.27 9.68 11.27
N ASP A 510 -11.96 9.86 11.34
CA ASP A 510 -10.94 8.90 10.91
C ASP A 510 -10.89 7.67 11.84
N ILE A 511 -10.97 7.88 13.15
CA ILE A 511 -11.05 6.79 14.14
C ILE A 511 -12.40 6.08 14.04
N LEU A 512 -13.50 6.86 14.05
CA LEU A 512 -14.87 6.35 13.91
C LEU A 512 -15.03 5.46 12.67
N PHE A 513 -14.42 5.87 11.55
CA PHE A 513 -14.53 5.15 10.29
C PHE A 513 -13.97 3.71 10.38
N ILE A 514 -12.83 3.50 11.04
CA ILE A 514 -12.24 2.16 11.21
C ILE A 514 -13.13 1.27 12.09
N ASP A 515 -13.68 1.81 13.17
CA ASP A 515 -14.59 1.07 14.04
C ASP A 515 -15.87 0.65 13.31
N VAL A 516 -16.48 1.56 12.55
CA VAL A 516 -17.69 1.27 11.75
C VAL A 516 -17.41 0.29 10.62
N LEU A 517 -16.27 0.46 9.90
CA LEU A 517 -15.85 -0.45 8.84
C LEU A 517 -15.63 -1.87 9.37
N SER A 518 -14.93 -2.00 10.49
CA SER A 518 -14.66 -3.29 11.11
C SER A 518 -15.94 -3.98 11.55
N LEU A 519 -16.86 -3.23 12.17
CA LEU A 519 -18.17 -3.74 12.57
C LEU A 519 -18.99 -4.21 11.36
N ALA A 520 -19.01 -3.41 10.29
CA ALA A 520 -19.73 -3.76 9.06
C ALA A 520 -19.18 -5.03 8.41
N ILE A 521 -17.84 -5.16 8.31
CA ILE A 521 -17.15 -6.37 7.80
C ILE A 521 -17.54 -7.58 8.66
N GLY A 522 -17.48 -7.45 9.98
CA GLY A 522 -17.81 -8.52 10.91
C GLY A 522 -19.28 -8.96 10.80
N ILE A 523 -20.23 -8.03 10.72
CA ILE A 523 -21.67 -8.33 10.57
C ILE A 523 -21.94 -9.02 9.22
N ILE A 524 -21.40 -8.52 8.12
CA ILE A 524 -21.56 -9.12 6.78
C ILE A 524 -20.97 -10.54 6.77
N GLY A 525 -19.82 -10.74 7.38
CA GLY A 525 -19.18 -12.05 7.52
C GLY A 525 -20.03 -13.01 8.35
N MET A 526 -20.59 -12.56 9.47
CA MET A 526 -21.47 -13.36 10.33
C MET A 526 -22.76 -13.78 9.62
N ILE A 527 -23.40 -12.85 8.90
CA ILE A 527 -24.58 -13.16 8.07
C ILE A 527 -24.23 -14.21 7.01
N SER A 528 -23.07 -14.07 6.37
CA SER A 528 -22.59 -15.02 5.37
C SER A 528 -22.32 -16.40 5.97
N TYR A 529 -21.74 -16.46 7.16
CA TYR A 529 -21.53 -17.71 7.92
C TYR A 529 -22.84 -18.45 8.20
N PHE A 530 -23.85 -17.75 8.73
CA PHE A 530 -25.16 -18.38 9.01
C PHE A 530 -25.88 -18.86 7.73
N LYS A 531 -25.78 -18.11 6.62
CA LYS A 531 -26.32 -18.55 5.32
C LYS A 531 -25.65 -19.82 4.83
N ILE A 532 -24.33 -19.96 4.98
CA ILE A 532 -23.58 -21.17 4.60
C ILE A 532 -24.04 -22.36 5.44
N ILE A 533 -24.18 -22.21 6.74
CA ILE A 533 -24.64 -23.30 7.63
C ILE A 533 -26.06 -23.74 7.27
N LYS A 534 -26.99 -22.78 7.10
CA LYS A 534 -28.37 -23.09 6.72
C LYS A 534 -28.43 -23.89 5.42
N LYS A 535 -27.67 -23.48 4.41
CA LYS A 535 -27.60 -24.20 3.12
C LYS A 535 -27.06 -25.62 3.26
N GLN A 536 -26.04 -25.83 4.10
CA GLN A 536 -25.46 -27.16 4.34
C GLN A 536 -26.41 -28.08 5.10
N LYS A 537 -27.15 -27.59 6.10
CA LYS A 537 -28.17 -28.37 6.81
C LYS A 537 -29.27 -28.85 5.85
N LEU A 538 -29.80 -27.94 5.02
CA LEU A 538 -30.83 -28.27 4.02
C LEU A 538 -30.35 -29.34 3.02
N GLN A 539 -29.08 -29.30 2.58
CA GLN A 539 -28.52 -30.32 1.68
C GLN A 539 -28.36 -31.69 2.35
N VAL A 540 -28.13 -31.72 3.66
CA VAL A 540 -28.05 -32.98 4.42
C VAL A 540 -29.45 -33.58 4.63
N GLU A 541 -30.47 -32.76 4.89
CA GLU A 541 -31.87 -33.18 5.05
C GLU A 541 -32.40 -33.79 3.73
N ILE A 542 -32.24 -33.10 2.60
CA ILE A 542 -32.63 -33.59 1.28
C ILE A 542 -31.95 -34.94 0.94
N LYS A 543 -30.66 -35.12 1.35
CA LYS A 543 -29.97 -36.39 1.12
C LYS A 543 -30.43 -37.53 2.06
N LYS A 544 -31.10 -37.25 3.15
CA LYS A 544 -31.67 -38.25 4.04
C LYS A 544 -33.07 -38.68 3.61
N GLU A 545 -33.76 -37.82 2.86
CA GLU A 545 -35.12 -38.09 2.35
C GLU A 545 -35.12 -38.80 0.99
N LEU A 546 -33.98 -38.81 0.27
CA LEU A 546 -33.73 -39.57 -0.96
C LEU A 546 -33.00 -40.90 -0.65
#